data_fd3364417cdd3c58d5df771c344deb10
#
_entry.id   fd3364417cdd3c58d5df771c344deb10
#
_cell.length_a   1.000
_cell.length_b   1.000
_cell.length_c   1.000
_cell.angle_alpha   90.00
_cell.angle_beta   90.00
_cell.angle_gamma   90.00
#
_symmetry.space_group_name_H-M   'P 1'
#
loop_
_entity.id
_entity.type
_entity.pdbx_description
1 polymer ?
#
loop_
_entity_poly.entity_id
_entity_poly.type
_entity_poly.pdbx_seq_one_letter_code
_entity_poly.pdbx_strand_id
1 'polypeptide(L)'
;MRSKTSLETSASRKSLKDTEQQLKDMNEQIHFTGQYLAYKNVYADYRKSRNKEKFYEEHQAELSLYDTALRTLKEKSGGNKLPSMKALYAEKDRLVELRNRQREDFFNHRDYERELRTVSANIDMILKKNYEQLHDRKEPNL
;
A
#
# COMPACT_ATOMS: atom_id res chain seq x y z
N MET A 1 -21.16 -19.07 3.57
CA MET A 1 -21.45 -17.69 3.17
C MET A 1 -20.83 -16.72 4.13
N ARG A 2 -20.06 -15.78 3.65
CA ARG A 2 -19.54 -14.70 4.49
C ARG A 2 -20.67 -13.72 4.81
N SER A 3 -20.69 -13.20 6.05
CA SER A 3 -21.62 -12.16 6.43
C SER A 3 -21.32 -10.86 5.67
N LYS A 4 -22.30 -9.95 5.58
CA LYS A 4 -22.11 -8.63 4.98
C LYS A 4 -20.93 -7.89 5.62
N THR A 5 -20.81 -7.95 6.95
CA THR A 5 -19.71 -7.33 7.72
C THR A 5 -18.34 -7.90 7.31
N SER A 6 -18.26 -9.22 7.11
CA SER A 6 -17.03 -9.87 6.67
C SER A 6 -16.64 -9.44 5.26
N LEU A 7 -17.62 -9.27 4.34
CA LEU A 7 -17.38 -8.76 3.00
C LEU A 7 -16.92 -7.30 3.02
N GLU A 8 -17.49 -6.46 3.88
CA GLU A 8 -17.07 -5.07 4.06
C GLU A 8 -15.63 -4.98 4.58
N THR A 9 -15.26 -5.82 5.54
CA THR A 9 -13.90 -5.91 6.06
C THR A 9 -12.91 -6.33 4.97
N SER A 10 -13.27 -7.32 4.15
CA SER A 10 -12.44 -7.78 3.03
C SER A 10 -12.25 -6.70 1.97
N ALA A 11 -13.32 -5.97 1.62
CA ALA A 11 -13.26 -4.88 0.66
C ALA A 11 -12.39 -3.72 1.17
N SER A 12 -12.52 -3.38 2.44
CA SER A 12 -11.73 -2.35 3.10
C SER A 12 -10.24 -2.71 3.13
N ARG A 13 -9.93 -3.98 3.41
CA ARG A 13 -8.57 -4.51 3.38
C ARG A 13 -7.95 -4.44 1.99
N LYS A 14 -8.73 -4.77 0.96
CA LYS A 14 -8.26 -4.71 -0.43
C LYS A 14 -7.96 -3.28 -0.84
N SER A 15 -8.84 -2.34 -0.53
CA SER A 15 -8.63 -0.92 -0.82
C SER A 15 -7.36 -0.40 -0.17
N LEU A 16 -7.11 -0.78 1.09
CA LEU A 16 -5.90 -0.41 1.81
C LEU A 16 -4.66 -0.97 1.14
N LYS A 17 -4.67 -2.24 0.75
CA LYS A 17 -3.54 -2.88 0.06
C LYS A 17 -3.24 -2.22 -1.27
N ASP A 18 -4.27 -1.88 -2.04
CA ASP A 18 -4.10 -1.21 -3.33
C ASP A 18 -3.44 0.16 -3.16
N THR A 19 -3.85 0.93 -2.15
CA THR A 19 -3.25 2.23 -1.84
C THR A 19 -1.81 2.07 -1.36
N GLU A 20 -1.51 1.08 -0.54
CA GLU A 20 -0.14 0.80 -0.09
C GLU A 20 0.77 0.44 -1.26
N GLN A 21 0.27 -0.31 -2.25
CA GLN A 21 1.01 -0.61 -3.46
C GLN A 21 1.27 0.65 -4.29
N GLN A 22 0.28 1.52 -4.43
CA GLN A 22 0.45 2.80 -5.11
C GLN A 22 1.48 3.68 -4.41
N LEU A 23 1.50 3.68 -3.08
CA LEU A 23 2.51 4.41 -2.30
C LEU A 23 3.92 3.86 -2.53
N LYS A 24 4.06 2.56 -2.59
CA LYS A 24 5.34 1.92 -2.90
C LYS A 24 5.84 2.33 -4.28
N ASP A 25 4.97 2.29 -5.27
CA ASP A 25 5.29 2.70 -6.64
C ASP A 25 5.65 4.18 -6.71
N MET A 26 4.93 5.02 -5.97
CA MET A 26 5.20 6.46 -5.88
C MET A 26 6.57 6.73 -5.25
N ASN A 27 6.92 6.03 -4.17
CA ASN A 27 8.20 6.17 -3.52
C ASN A 27 9.35 5.76 -4.44
N GLU A 28 9.18 4.70 -5.24
CA GLU A 28 10.15 4.32 -6.26
C GLU A 28 10.31 5.42 -7.33
N GLN A 29 9.21 5.97 -7.79
CA GLN A 29 9.22 7.03 -8.79
C GLN A 29 9.92 8.28 -8.27
N ILE A 30 9.68 8.65 -7.02
CA ILE A 30 10.36 9.77 -6.36
C ILE A 30 11.86 9.48 -6.26
N HIS A 31 12.24 8.27 -5.88
CA HIS A 31 13.64 7.87 -5.77
C HIS A 31 14.37 8.00 -7.11
N PHE A 32 13.82 7.46 -8.18
CA PHE A 32 14.45 7.52 -9.50
C PHE A 32 14.44 8.93 -10.09
N THR A 33 13.41 9.72 -9.83
CA THR A 33 13.38 11.12 -10.24
C THR A 33 14.47 11.90 -9.53
N GLY A 34 14.68 11.64 -8.24
CA GLY A 34 15.78 12.23 -7.47
C GLY A 34 17.15 11.89 -8.05
N GLN A 35 17.38 10.63 -8.42
CA GLN A 35 18.62 10.20 -9.07
C GLN A 35 18.81 10.85 -10.43
N TYR A 36 17.76 10.90 -11.24
CA TYR A 36 17.81 11.57 -12.53
C TYR A 36 18.23 13.03 -12.40
N LEU A 37 17.61 13.76 -11.48
CA LEU A 37 17.93 15.17 -11.26
C LEU A 37 19.34 15.37 -10.68
N ALA A 38 19.77 14.48 -9.79
CA ALA A 38 21.09 14.55 -9.18
C ALA A 38 22.22 14.37 -10.19
N TYR A 39 22.05 13.50 -11.15
CA TYR A 39 23.11 13.13 -12.10
C TYR A 39 22.90 13.68 -13.52
N LYS A 40 21.87 14.45 -13.72
CA LYS A 40 21.57 15.09 -15.01
C LYS A 40 22.74 15.93 -15.54
N ASN A 41 23.37 16.70 -14.67
CA ASN A 41 24.49 17.56 -15.04
C ASN A 41 25.75 16.74 -15.39
N VAL A 42 25.99 15.65 -14.68
CA VAL A 42 27.09 14.73 -14.98
C VAL A 42 26.92 14.14 -16.37
N TYR A 43 25.72 13.75 -16.73
CA TYR A 43 25.43 13.24 -18.07
C TYR A 43 25.63 14.30 -19.15
N ALA A 44 25.20 15.55 -18.89
CA ALA A 44 25.42 16.66 -19.79
C ALA A 44 26.91 16.92 -20.03
N ASP A 45 27.72 16.86 -18.96
CA ASP A 45 29.17 17.01 -19.03
C ASP A 45 29.81 15.85 -19.81
N TYR A 46 29.31 14.63 -19.64
CA TYR A 46 29.74 13.47 -20.42
C TYR A 46 29.54 13.71 -21.91
N ARG A 47 28.37 14.19 -22.31
CA ARG A 47 28.07 14.47 -23.73
C ARG A 47 28.97 15.52 -24.34
N LYS A 48 29.45 16.47 -23.53
CA LYS A 48 30.31 17.57 -23.97
C LYS A 48 31.81 17.21 -23.87
N SER A 49 32.13 16.09 -23.22
CA SER A 49 33.52 15.72 -23.00
C SER A 49 34.23 15.38 -24.31
N ARG A 50 35.49 15.85 -24.42
CA ARG A 50 36.39 15.53 -25.55
C ARG A 50 36.88 14.09 -25.47
N ASN A 51 37.10 13.58 -24.26
CA ASN A 51 37.50 12.20 -24.01
C ASN A 51 36.41 11.48 -23.21
N LYS A 52 35.46 10.92 -23.94
CA LYS A 52 34.29 10.27 -23.33
C LYS A 52 34.65 9.01 -22.56
N GLU A 53 35.64 8.24 -23.04
CA GLU A 53 36.09 7.04 -22.34
C GLU A 53 36.64 7.35 -20.97
N LYS A 54 37.52 8.35 -20.87
CA LYS A 54 38.11 8.77 -19.61
C LYS A 54 37.04 9.31 -18.66
N PHE A 55 36.14 10.15 -19.17
CA PHE A 55 35.05 10.70 -18.38
C PHE A 55 34.16 9.58 -17.85
N TYR A 56 33.81 8.62 -18.70
CA TYR A 56 33.00 7.47 -18.31
C TYR A 56 33.67 6.65 -17.19
N GLU A 57 34.96 6.39 -17.32
CA GLU A 57 35.70 5.65 -16.29
C GLU A 57 35.69 6.38 -14.93
N GLU A 58 35.85 7.70 -14.96
CA GLU A 58 35.84 8.51 -13.74
C GLU A 58 34.45 8.65 -13.10
N HIS A 59 33.37 8.57 -13.89
CA HIS A 59 31.99 8.83 -13.46
C HIS A 59 31.07 7.64 -13.73
N GLN A 60 31.60 6.45 -13.82
CA GLN A 60 30.86 5.25 -14.21
C GLN A 60 29.65 4.99 -13.32
N ALA A 61 29.79 5.11 -12.00
CA ALA A 61 28.70 4.88 -11.06
C ALA A 61 27.56 5.89 -11.26
N GLU A 62 27.90 7.18 -11.38
CA GLU A 62 26.93 8.25 -11.57
C GLU A 62 26.18 8.14 -12.90
N LEU A 63 26.88 7.83 -13.98
CA LEU A 63 26.28 7.65 -15.31
C LEU A 63 25.40 6.41 -15.36
N SER A 64 25.80 5.35 -14.67
CA SER A 64 24.98 4.12 -14.57
C SER A 64 23.68 4.37 -13.80
N LEU A 65 23.76 5.11 -12.69
CA LEU A 65 22.58 5.48 -11.92
C LEU A 65 21.63 6.39 -12.71
N TYR A 66 22.19 7.34 -13.45
CA TYR A 66 21.41 8.21 -14.33
C TYR A 66 20.68 7.40 -15.41
N ASP A 67 21.38 6.51 -16.10
CA ASP A 67 20.82 5.70 -17.18
C ASP A 67 19.70 4.79 -16.65
N THR A 68 19.92 4.13 -15.52
CA THR A 68 18.91 3.29 -14.88
C THR A 68 17.68 4.10 -14.49
N ALA A 69 17.88 5.27 -13.87
CA ALA A 69 16.79 6.13 -13.46
C ALA A 69 15.96 6.62 -14.66
N LEU A 70 16.62 7.08 -15.71
CA LEU A 70 15.93 7.57 -16.92
C LEU A 70 15.14 6.46 -17.59
N ARG A 71 15.72 5.26 -17.72
CA ARG A 71 15.08 4.11 -18.33
C ARG A 71 13.84 3.68 -17.54
N THR A 72 13.96 3.58 -16.22
CA THR A 72 12.87 3.22 -15.32
C THR A 72 11.73 4.24 -15.39
N LEU A 73 12.07 5.54 -15.37
CA LEU A 73 11.07 6.59 -15.45
C LEU A 73 10.33 6.59 -16.79
N LYS A 74 11.02 6.34 -17.89
CA LYS A 74 10.40 6.24 -19.22
C LYS A 74 9.44 5.07 -19.30
N GLU A 75 9.79 3.93 -18.74
CA GLU A 75 8.92 2.76 -18.67
C GLU A 75 7.65 3.07 -17.86
N LYS A 76 7.79 3.69 -16.70
CA LYS A 76 6.67 4.04 -15.83
C LYS A 76 5.74 5.09 -16.45
N SER A 77 6.29 6.04 -17.18
CA SER A 77 5.50 7.13 -17.81
C SER A 77 4.84 6.73 -19.11
N GLY A 78 5.25 5.59 -19.69
CA GLY A 78 4.74 5.17 -21.00
C GLY A 78 5.08 6.13 -22.13
N GLY A 79 6.17 6.90 -22.02
CA GLY A 79 6.59 7.89 -23.00
C GLY A 79 6.00 9.28 -22.79
N ASN A 80 5.17 9.48 -21.78
CA ASN A 80 4.62 10.78 -21.41
C ASN A 80 5.67 11.63 -20.71
N LYS A 81 5.41 12.94 -20.64
CA LYS A 81 6.26 13.88 -19.92
C LYS A 81 6.37 13.46 -18.44
N LEU A 82 7.59 13.50 -17.91
CA LEU A 82 7.83 13.17 -16.52
C LEU A 82 7.25 14.27 -15.60
N PRO A 83 6.53 13.88 -14.52
CA PRO A 83 6.01 14.84 -13.57
C PRO A 83 7.14 15.49 -12.77
N SER A 84 6.89 16.70 -12.27
CA SER A 84 7.83 17.39 -11.39
C SER A 84 7.91 16.72 -10.02
N MET A 85 9.00 16.93 -9.29
CA MET A 85 9.13 16.46 -7.91
C MET A 85 8.01 17.02 -7.02
N LYS A 86 7.63 18.27 -7.22
CA LYS A 86 6.53 18.88 -6.49
C LYS A 86 5.22 18.13 -6.71
N ALA A 87 4.92 17.78 -7.97
CA ALA A 87 3.73 17.00 -8.32
C ALA A 87 3.76 15.61 -7.69
N LEU A 88 4.92 14.95 -7.69
CA LEU A 88 5.10 13.63 -7.08
C LEU A 88 4.88 13.66 -5.57
N TYR A 89 5.43 14.64 -4.87
CA TYR A 89 5.21 14.79 -3.43
C TYR A 89 3.76 15.11 -3.10
N ALA A 90 3.10 15.92 -3.91
CA ALA A 90 1.67 16.24 -3.72
C ALA A 90 0.82 14.95 -3.84
N GLU A 91 1.09 14.12 -4.84
CA GLU A 91 0.40 12.85 -5.02
C GLU A 91 0.71 11.86 -3.90
N LYS A 92 1.95 11.82 -3.44
CA LYS A 92 2.34 11.01 -2.28
C LYS A 92 1.55 11.42 -1.03
N ASP A 93 1.46 12.72 -0.77
CA ASP A 93 0.72 13.23 0.40
C ASP A 93 -0.75 12.85 0.32
N ARG A 94 -1.37 12.95 -0.86
CA ARG A 94 -2.76 12.52 -1.09
C ARG A 94 -2.94 11.03 -0.78
N LEU A 95 -2.01 10.21 -1.26
CA LEU A 95 -2.06 8.76 -1.02
C LEU A 95 -1.83 8.40 0.44
N VAL A 96 -0.96 9.13 1.15
CA VAL A 96 -0.74 8.93 2.59
C VAL A 96 -2.01 9.23 3.37
N GLU A 97 -2.69 10.34 3.08
CA GLU A 97 -3.96 10.68 3.73
C GLU A 97 -5.03 9.64 3.45
N LEU A 98 -5.14 9.20 2.18
CA LEU A 98 -6.09 8.16 1.80
C LEU A 98 -5.79 6.84 2.52
N ARG A 99 -4.52 6.43 2.58
CA ARG A 99 -4.10 5.23 3.31
C ARG A 99 -4.49 5.32 4.78
N ASN A 100 -4.25 6.47 5.41
CA ASN A 100 -4.56 6.63 6.84
C ASN A 100 -6.05 6.48 7.11
N ARG A 101 -6.90 7.05 6.26
CA ARG A 101 -8.35 6.89 6.35
C ARG A 101 -8.78 5.45 6.12
N GLN A 102 -8.23 4.81 5.10
CA GLN A 102 -8.52 3.41 4.77
C GLN A 102 -8.07 2.46 5.88
N ARG A 103 -6.93 2.75 6.51
CA ARG A 103 -6.43 1.97 7.65
C ARG A 103 -7.38 2.08 8.84
N GLU A 104 -7.85 3.27 9.14
CA GLU A 104 -8.84 3.50 10.20
C GLU A 104 -10.14 2.76 9.90
N ASP A 105 -10.66 2.86 8.67
CA ASP A 105 -11.87 2.17 8.24
C ASP A 105 -11.71 0.65 8.36
N PHE A 106 -10.57 0.13 7.93
CA PHE A 106 -10.29 -1.31 8.03
C PHE A 106 -10.27 -1.78 9.48
N PHE A 107 -9.62 -1.06 10.38
CA PHE A 107 -9.57 -1.42 11.79
C PHE A 107 -10.95 -1.34 12.44
N ASN A 108 -11.75 -0.35 12.09
CA ASN A 108 -13.12 -0.20 12.59
C ASN A 108 -14.01 -1.35 12.11
N HIS A 109 -13.94 -1.72 10.84
CA HIS A 109 -14.68 -2.87 10.31
C HIS A 109 -14.26 -4.18 10.96
N ARG A 110 -12.96 -4.38 11.14
CA ARG A 110 -12.42 -5.57 11.79
C ARG A 110 -12.85 -5.67 13.25
N ASP A 111 -12.79 -4.58 13.97
CA ASP A 111 -13.17 -4.55 15.39
C ASP A 111 -14.67 -4.77 15.55
N TYR A 112 -15.48 -4.16 14.69
CA TYR A 112 -16.93 -4.37 14.67
C TYR A 112 -17.28 -5.83 14.36
N GLU A 113 -16.64 -6.43 13.39
CA GLU A 113 -16.83 -7.85 13.04
C GLU A 113 -16.46 -8.74 14.23
N ARG A 114 -15.37 -8.43 14.93
CA ARG A 114 -14.93 -9.17 16.12
C ARG A 114 -15.97 -9.06 17.25
N GLU A 115 -16.50 -7.87 17.49
CA GLU A 115 -17.56 -7.65 18.47
C GLU A 115 -18.81 -8.47 18.15
N LEU A 116 -19.22 -8.47 16.89
CA LEU A 116 -20.38 -9.26 16.46
C LEU A 116 -20.18 -10.75 16.68
N ARG A 117 -18.99 -11.27 16.41
CA ARG A 117 -18.65 -12.66 16.68
C ARG A 117 -18.73 -12.99 18.17
N THR A 118 -18.23 -12.11 19.01
CA THR A 118 -18.27 -12.27 20.46
C THR A 118 -19.69 -12.26 20.97
N VAL A 119 -20.52 -11.32 20.53
CA VAL A 119 -21.94 -11.23 20.90
C VAL A 119 -22.68 -12.48 20.45
N SER A 120 -22.48 -12.92 19.22
CA SER A 120 -23.11 -14.12 18.66
C SER A 120 -22.73 -15.38 19.47
N ALA A 121 -21.44 -15.53 19.81
CA ALA A 121 -20.97 -16.64 20.63
C ALA A 121 -21.58 -16.62 22.03
N ASN A 122 -21.70 -15.46 22.63
CA ASN A 122 -22.32 -15.29 23.96
C ASN A 122 -23.81 -15.63 23.92
N ILE A 123 -24.53 -15.20 22.90
CA ILE A 123 -25.94 -15.52 22.71
C ILE A 123 -26.12 -17.03 22.53
N ASP A 124 -25.31 -17.67 21.71
CA ASP A 124 -25.36 -19.11 21.49
C ASP A 124 -25.13 -19.89 22.79
N MET A 125 -24.18 -19.44 23.60
CA MET A 125 -23.87 -20.03 24.89
C MET A 125 -25.07 -19.90 25.86
N ILE A 126 -25.70 -18.74 25.92
CA ILE A 126 -26.87 -18.50 26.76
C ILE A 126 -28.05 -19.38 26.32
N LEU A 127 -28.31 -19.46 25.02
CA LEU A 127 -29.38 -20.28 24.47
C LEU A 127 -29.14 -21.78 24.77
N LYS A 128 -27.90 -22.23 24.66
CA LYS A 128 -27.52 -23.59 25.01
C LYS A 128 -27.77 -23.89 26.48
N LYS A 129 -27.37 -23.00 27.38
CA LYS A 129 -27.65 -23.16 28.83
C LYS A 129 -29.14 -23.23 29.12
N ASN A 130 -29.93 -22.35 28.52
CA ASN A 130 -31.38 -22.33 28.71
C ASN A 130 -32.02 -23.64 28.22
N TYR A 131 -31.56 -24.14 27.08
CA TYR A 131 -32.04 -25.42 26.57
C TYR A 131 -31.73 -26.58 27.52
N GLU A 132 -30.50 -26.65 28.00
CA GLU A 132 -30.08 -27.68 28.96
C GLU A 132 -30.91 -27.63 30.24
N GLN A 133 -31.15 -26.44 30.78
CA GLN A 133 -31.95 -26.26 31.99
C GLN A 133 -33.41 -26.72 31.77
N LEU A 134 -34.00 -26.37 30.64
CA LEU A 134 -35.37 -26.80 30.30
C LEU A 134 -35.44 -28.30 30.11
N HIS A 135 -34.43 -28.91 29.53
CA HIS A 135 -34.36 -30.33 29.31
C HIS A 135 -34.26 -31.10 30.65
N ASP A 136 -33.40 -30.63 31.53
CA ASP A 136 -33.26 -31.22 32.88
C ASP A 136 -34.55 -31.10 33.70
N ARG A 137 -35.29 -30.00 33.57
CA ARG A 137 -36.57 -29.82 34.28
C ARG A 137 -37.67 -30.74 33.74
N LYS A 138 -37.57 -31.26 32.54
CA LYS A 138 -38.56 -32.13 31.91
C LYS A 138 -38.31 -33.60 32.24
N GLU A 139 -37.16 -33.94 32.80
CA GLU A 139 -36.88 -35.31 33.25
C GLU A 139 -37.68 -35.58 34.53
N PRO A 140 -38.49 -36.66 34.57
CA PRO A 140 -39.25 -36.97 35.79
C PRO A 140 -38.28 -37.39 36.89
N ASN A 141 -38.38 -36.73 38.01
CA ASN A 141 -37.76 -37.18 39.23
C ASN A 141 -38.57 -38.33 39.82
N LEU A 142 -37.97 -39.47 39.76
CA LEU A 142 -38.58 -40.67 40.37
C LEU A 142 -38.26 -40.66 41.84
#